data_d4215d343484ba151b44253a95fb8445
#
_entry.id   d4215d343484ba151b44253a95fb8445
#
_cell.length_a   1.000
_cell.length_b   1.000
_cell.length_c   1.000
_cell.angle_alpha   90.00
_cell.angle_beta   90.00
_cell.angle_gamma   90.00
#
_symmetry.space_group_name_H-M   'P 1'
#
loop_
_entity.id
_entity.type
_entity.pdbx_description
1 polymer ?
#
loop_
_entity_poly.entity_id
_entity_poly.type
_entity_poly.pdbx_seq_one_letter_code
_entity_poly.pdbx_strand_id
1 'polypeptide(L)'
;MGKICKSWEVFSSKTILIAAVLALFASVGTASAETTLEKIKRTGKTTVGTEAAFPPFEFIKDGKIVGYGKDILDYIIADLGVELNQLDLPWQGILPGVLAGKFDFVATSVSIRPERVVKYAYTVPIAEGTVWTMKRAGDDRINSIDDLVGKVVGTQLASGGEANSKEFEAKLKERGLGGYKALKLYTAYPESYLALANGEIDVVVQTLPNLAVVVKEHPGVFELLDAMTGKSYMCWVTRPEDTDLRDYLSSKIIEMRDNGKLHELQDKWFGFRMEIPDSGFLPAGAL
;
A
#
# COMPACT_ATOMS: atom_id res chain seq x y z
N MET A 1 43.03 4.08 -87.81
CA MET A 1 43.88 4.44 -86.65
C MET A 1 43.01 5.19 -85.67
N GLY A 2 42.52 4.54 -84.69
CA GLY A 2 41.66 5.14 -83.63
C GLY A 2 41.97 4.49 -82.30
N LYS A 3 42.46 5.30 -81.36
CA LYS A 3 42.83 4.85 -80.02
C LYS A 3 41.56 4.85 -79.13
N ILE A 4 41.26 3.69 -78.55
CA ILE A 4 40.24 3.51 -77.55
C ILE A 4 40.85 3.91 -76.19
N CYS A 5 40.30 4.92 -75.58
CA CYS A 5 40.66 5.36 -74.22
C CYS A 5 39.74 4.65 -73.22
N LYS A 6 40.29 3.74 -72.39
CA LYS A 6 39.53 3.16 -71.25
C LYS A 6 39.63 4.10 -70.03
N SER A 7 38.59 4.71 -69.65
CA SER A 7 38.50 5.39 -68.37
C SER A 7 38.14 4.38 -67.24
N TRP A 8 39.12 4.15 -66.34
CA TRP A 8 38.87 3.41 -65.10
C TRP A 8 38.40 4.41 -64.01
N GLU A 9 37.12 4.30 -63.59
CA GLU A 9 36.64 5.04 -62.46
C GLU A 9 37.23 4.41 -61.20
N VAL A 10 38.04 5.20 -60.47
CA VAL A 10 38.58 4.88 -59.17
C VAL A 10 37.42 5.17 -58.15
N PHE A 11 36.64 4.17 -57.76
CA PHE A 11 35.71 4.29 -56.65
C PHE A 11 36.51 4.57 -55.38
N SER A 12 36.30 5.77 -54.84
CA SER A 12 37.05 6.30 -53.69
C SER A 12 36.78 5.44 -52.44
N SER A 13 37.84 4.88 -51.86
CA SER A 13 37.86 4.11 -50.60
C SER A 13 37.27 4.85 -49.39
N LYS A 14 37.04 6.17 -49.51
CA LYS A 14 36.43 7.00 -48.49
C LYS A 14 34.92 6.76 -48.34
N THR A 15 34.21 6.36 -49.40
CA THR A 15 32.76 6.10 -49.37
C THR A 15 32.42 4.77 -48.65
N ILE A 16 33.33 3.78 -48.74
CA ILE A 16 33.17 2.48 -48.08
C ILE A 16 33.44 2.58 -46.59
N LEU A 17 34.34 3.45 -46.11
CA LEU A 17 34.61 3.68 -44.69
C LEU A 17 33.45 4.37 -43.98
N ILE A 18 32.75 5.31 -44.62
CA ILE A 18 31.60 6.03 -44.05
C ILE A 18 30.40 5.09 -43.89
N ALA A 19 30.16 4.18 -44.84
CA ALA A 19 29.10 3.20 -44.76
C ALA A 19 29.32 2.17 -43.63
N ALA A 20 30.58 1.76 -43.38
CA ALA A 20 30.93 0.84 -42.29
C ALA A 20 30.80 1.47 -40.90
N VAL A 21 31.09 2.77 -40.74
CA VAL A 21 30.95 3.49 -39.48
C VAL A 21 29.46 3.74 -39.16
N LEU A 22 28.62 4.03 -40.17
CA LEU A 22 27.18 4.17 -39.99
C LEU A 22 26.48 2.85 -39.64
N ALA A 23 26.96 1.71 -40.10
CA ALA A 23 26.45 0.39 -39.75
C ALA A 23 26.79 -0.04 -38.31
N LEU A 24 27.88 0.48 -37.71
CA LEU A 24 28.23 0.20 -36.31
C LEU A 24 27.37 0.98 -35.31
N PHE A 25 26.78 2.11 -35.70
CA PHE A 25 25.89 2.89 -34.83
C PHE A 25 24.44 2.40 -34.87
N ALA A 26 24.03 1.56 -35.81
CA ALA A 26 22.67 1.02 -35.91
C ALA A 26 22.40 -0.17 -34.98
N SER A 27 23.37 -0.67 -34.23
CA SER A 27 23.24 -1.79 -33.31
C SER A 27 23.29 -1.39 -31.80
N VAL A 28 23.02 -0.12 -31.48
CA VAL A 28 22.66 0.22 -30.10
C VAL A 28 21.23 -0.30 -29.89
N GLY A 29 21.13 -1.60 -29.67
CA GLY A 29 19.90 -2.20 -29.18
C GLY A 29 19.46 -1.38 -27.94
N THR A 30 18.24 -0.92 -27.91
CA THR A 30 17.63 -0.35 -26.71
C THR A 30 17.71 -1.45 -25.63
N ALA A 31 18.77 -1.45 -24.84
CA ALA A 31 18.79 -2.23 -23.61
C ALA A 31 17.60 -1.70 -22.79
N SER A 32 16.49 -2.44 -22.80
CA SER A 32 15.40 -2.16 -21.85
C SER A 32 16.03 -2.19 -20.47
N ALA A 33 15.83 -1.15 -19.67
CA ALA A 33 16.32 -1.14 -18.31
C ALA A 33 15.69 -2.35 -17.58
N GLU A 34 16.52 -3.08 -16.83
CA GLU A 34 16.08 -4.22 -16.04
C GLU A 34 14.95 -3.78 -15.08
N THR A 35 13.83 -4.48 -15.07
CA THR A 35 12.72 -4.18 -14.19
C THR A 35 13.03 -4.61 -12.75
N THR A 36 12.27 -4.10 -11.79
CA THR A 36 12.44 -4.50 -10.37
C THR A 36 12.17 -5.99 -10.18
N LEU A 37 11.16 -6.55 -10.84
CA LEU A 37 10.86 -7.98 -10.75
C LEU A 37 11.98 -8.85 -11.36
N GLU A 38 12.54 -8.44 -12.50
CA GLU A 38 13.69 -9.12 -13.11
C GLU A 38 14.92 -9.07 -12.20
N LYS A 39 15.21 -7.91 -11.61
CA LYS A 39 16.29 -7.74 -10.63
C LYS A 39 16.09 -8.68 -9.43
N ILE A 40 14.88 -8.75 -8.84
CA ILE A 40 14.57 -9.63 -7.71
C ILE A 40 14.84 -11.09 -8.10
N LYS A 41 14.33 -11.54 -9.24
CA LYS A 41 14.52 -12.93 -9.74
C LYS A 41 15.99 -13.24 -10.00
N ARG A 42 16.72 -12.33 -10.61
CA ARG A 42 18.15 -12.51 -10.94
C ARG A 42 19.02 -12.51 -9.69
N THR A 43 18.74 -11.64 -8.71
CA THR A 43 19.56 -11.54 -7.48
C THR A 43 19.19 -12.57 -6.42
N GLY A 44 18.01 -13.18 -6.54
CA GLY A 44 17.47 -14.09 -5.53
C GLY A 44 17.15 -13.38 -4.21
N LYS A 45 16.93 -12.07 -4.21
CA LYS A 45 16.67 -11.27 -2.99
C LYS A 45 15.66 -10.17 -3.25
N THR A 46 14.82 -9.89 -2.23
CA THR A 46 13.94 -8.71 -2.21
C THR A 46 13.99 -8.03 -0.86
N THR A 47 13.88 -6.70 -0.87
CA THR A 47 13.72 -5.87 0.34
C THR A 47 12.34 -5.25 0.34
N VAL A 48 11.62 -5.35 1.47
CA VAL A 48 10.22 -4.96 1.60
C VAL A 48 10.03 -4.04 2.79
N GLY A 49 9.29 -2.94 2.61
CA GLY A 49 8.92 -2.03 3.69
C GLY A 49 7.60 -2.44 4.34
N THR A 50 7.60 -2.57 5.66
CA THR A 50 6.43 -2.98 6.47
C THR A 50 6.34 -2.11 7.71
N GLU A 51 5.13 -1.81 8.19
CA GLU A 51 4.87 -1.27 9.52
C GLU A 51 4.47 -2.41 10.45
N ALA A 52 5.39 -2.86 11.33
CA ALA A 52 5.11 -3.95 12.26
C ALA A 52 4.50 -3.47 13.59
N ALA A 53 3.68 -2.42 13.53
CA ALA A 53 2.86 -1.89 14.61
C ALA A 53 1.37 -1.75 14.21
N PHE A 54 0.91 -2.61 13.28
CA PHE A 54 -0.41 -2.55 12.67
C PHE A 54 -1.18 -3.88 12.80
N PRO A 55 -1.48 -4.36 14.04
CA PRO A 55 -2.21 -5.60 14.25
C PRO A 55 -3.65 -5.49 13.71
N PRO A 56 -4.23 -6.62 13.21
CA PRO A 56 -3.63 -7.94 13.06
C PRO A 56 -2.92 -8.16 11.71
N PHE A 57 -2.65 -7.10 10.94
CA PHE A 57 -2.02 -7.19 9.62
C PHE A 57 -0.53 -7.51 9.71
N GLU A 58 0.26 -6.64 10.32
CA GLU A 58 1.69 -6.83 10.58
C GLU A 58 2.03 -6.31 11.99
N PHE A 59 2.58 -7.16 12.84
CA PHE A 59 2.99 -6.76 14.19
C PHE A 59 4.08 -7.65 14.75
N ILE A 60 4.78 -7.17 15.79
CA ILE A 60 5.82 -7.93 16.46
C ILE A 60 5.20 -8.85 17.51
N LYS A 61 5.49 -10.15 17.41
CA LYS A 61 5.21 -11.16 18.43
C LYS A 61 6.43 -12.05 18.60
N ASP A 62 6.89 -12.20 19.85
CA ASP A 62 8.08 -12.99 20.19
C ASP A 62 9.32 -12.61 19.36
N GLY A 63 9.52 -11.30 19.11
CA GLY A 63 10.62 -10.74 18.36
C GLY A 63 10.57 -10.95 16.84
N LYS A 64 9.44 -11.43 16.31
CA LYS A 64 9.23 -11.68 14.87
C LYS A 64 8.04 -10.90 14.35
N ILE A 65 8.12 -10.48 13.09
CA ILE A 65 6.95 -9.93 12.37
C ILE A 65 6.00 -11.09 12.08
N VAL A 66 4.76 -10.95 12.50
CA VAL A 66 3.66 -11.88 12.25
C VAL A 66 2.41 -11.12 11.81
N GLY A 67 1.38 -11.82 11.36
CA GLY A 67 0.10 -11.22 11.01
C GLY A 67 -0.42 -11.65 9.65
N TYR A 68 -1.59 -11.14 9.31
CA TYR A 68 -2.29 -11.47 8.06
C TYR A 68 -1.46 -11.12 6.83
N GLY A 69 -0.94 -9.89 6.74
CA GLY A 69 -0.12 -9.46 5.62
C GLY A 69 1.24 -10.18 5.59
N LYS A 70 1.78 -10.55 6.76
CA LYS A 70 3.00 -11.36 6.82
C LYS A 70 2.78 -12.76 6.22
N ASP A 71 1.66 -13.41 6.53
CA ASP A 71 1.34 -14.72 5.97
C ASP A 71 1.12 -14.67 4.45
N ILE A 72 0.50 -13.59 3.92
CA ILE A 72 0.40 -13.33 2.47
C ILE A 72 1.80 -13.14 1.86
N LEU A 73 2.65 -12.34 2.51
CA LEU A 73 4.02 -12.09 2.04
C LEU A 73 4.82 -13.38 1.98
N ASP A 74 4.74 -14.23 3.00
CA ASP A 74 5.46 -15.51 3.04
C ASP A 74 5.03 -16.44 1.91
N TYR A 75 3.73 -16.48 1.59
CA TYR A 75 3.22 -17.25 0.45
C TYR A 75 3.84 -16.76 -0.87
N ILE A 76 3.88 -15.45 -1.09
CA ILE A 76 4.43 -14.85 -2.31
C ILE A 76 5.95 -15.06 -2.40
N ILE A 77 6.67 -14.89 -1.29
CA ILE A 77 8.12 -15.08 -1.23
C ILE A 77 8.51 -16.54 -1.48
N ALA A 78 7.71 -17.49 -0.97
CA ALA A 78 7.93 -18.92 -1.24
C ALA A 78 7.76 -19.24 -2.74
N ASP A 79 6.80 -18.64 -3.42
CA ASP A 79 6.61 -18.80 -4.88
C ASP A 79 7.75 -18.14 -5.69
N LEU A 80 8.21 -16.96 -5.28
CA LEU A 80 9.38 -16.30 -5.90
C LEU A 80 10.67 -17.08 -5.71
N GLY A 81 10.79 -17.85 -4.64
CA GLY A 81 12.00 -18.60 -4.33
C GLY A 81 13.21 -17.71 -3.98
N VAL A 82 12.97 -16.55 -3.33
CA VAL A 82 13.99 -15.54 -3.03
C VAL A 82 14.16 -15.31 -1.53
N GLU A 83 15.29 -14.77 -1.12
CA GLU A 83 15.55 -14.30 0.24
C GLU A 83 14.80 -13.00 0.53
N LEU A 84 14.06 -12.95 1.63
CA LEU A 84 13.32 -11.79 2.08
C LEU A 84 14.11 -10.98 3.12
N ASN A 85 14.34 -9.71 2.83
CA ASN A 85 14.75 -8.71 3.82
C ASN A 85 13.53 -7.81 4.13
N GLN A 86 12.81 -8.10 5.21
CA GLN A 86 11.63 -7.33 5.63
C GLN A 86 12.03 -6.27 6.66
N LEU A 87 11.85 -4.99 6.32
CA LEU A 87 12.18 -3.85 7.15
C LEU A 87 10.94 -3.42 7.94
N ASP A 88 11.07 -3.37 9.27
CA ASP A 88 10.09 -2.72 10.15
C ASP A 88 10.38 -1.21 10.19
N LEU A 89 9.43 -0.42 9.73
CA LEU A 89 9.59 1.03 9.56
C LEU A 89 8.36 1.77 10.10
N PRO A 90 8.54 2.96 10.70
CA PRO A 90 7.41 3.82 11.01
C PRO A 90 6.61 4.16 9.74
N TRP A 91 5.28 4.16 9.87
CA TRP A 91 4.36 4.42 8.75
C TRP A 91 4.74 5.64 7.91
N GLN A 92 5.13 6.74 8.57
CA GLN A 92 5.46 8.02 7.93
C GLN A 92 6.63 7.90 6.93
N GLY A 93 7.49 6.90 7.09
CA GLY A 93 8.64 6.66 6.22
C GLY A 93 8.39 5.69 5.07
N ILE A 94 7.30 4.91 5.10
CA ILE A 94 7.06 3.79 4.17
C ILE A 94 6.76 4.28 2.76
N LEU A 95 5.73 5.09 2.58
CA LEU A 95 5.34 5.55 1.25
C LEU A 95 6.42 6.39 0.55
N PRO A 96 7.04 7.40 1.19
CA PRO A 96 8.19 8.08 0.57
C PRO A 96 9.40 7.17 0.38
N GLY A 97 9.59 6.15 1.21
CA GLY A 97 10.69 5.20 1.12
C GLY A 97 10.66 4.34 -0.15
N VAL A 98 9.52 3.82 -0.55
CA VAL A 98 9.39 3.05 -1.80
C VAL A 98 9.65 3.92 -3.03
N LEU A 99 9.13 5.15 -3.06
CA LEU A 99 9.43 6.09 -4.17
C LEU A 99 10.93 6.43 -4.27
N ALA A 100 11.60 6.50 -3.12
CA ALA A 100 13.05 6.73 -3.08
C ALA A 100 13.88 5.47 -3.37
N GLY A 101 13.26 4.33 -3.71
CA GLY A 101 13.95 3.08 -4.02
C GLY A 101 14.67 2.42 -2.84
N LYS A 102 14.30 2.76 -1.60
CA LYS A 102 14.93 2.18 -0.40
C LYS A 102 14.58 0.70 -0.21
N PHE A 103 13.49 0.26 -0.78
CA PHE A 103 13.02 -1.12 -0.84
C PHE A 103 12.18 -1.33 -2.10
N ASP A 104 11.93 -2.58 -2.47
CA ASP A 104 11.35 -2.93 -3.76
C ASP A 104 9.85 -2.67 -3.80
N PHE A 105 9.12 -2.99 -2.73
CA PHE A 105 7.68 -2.72 -2.59
C PHE A 105 7.25 -2.57 -1.14
N VAL A 106 6.00 -2.16 -0.94
CA VAL A 106 5.38 -2.01 0.37
C VAL A 106 4.48 -3.21 0.63
N ALA A 107 4.81 -3.99 1.68
CA ALA A 107 3.96 -5.06 2.20
C ALA A 107 3.43 -4.67 3.59
N THR A 108 2.64 -3.64 3.62
CA THR A 108 1.73 -3.25 4.69
C THR A 108 0.48 -2.63 4.07
N SER A 109 -0.61 -2.59 4.81
CA SER A 109 -1.92 -2.21 4.27
C SER A 109 -2.00 -0.71 3.97
N VAL A 110 -2.10 -0.35 2.70
CA VAL A 110 -2.21 1.03 2.22
C VAL A 110 -3.64 1.31 1.79
N SER A 111 -4.32 2.24 2.45
CA SER A 111 -5.65 2.70 2.07
C SER A 111 -5.63 3.37 0.69
N ILE A 112 -6.62 3.07 -0.13
CA ILE A 112 -6.85 3.71 -1.43
C ILE A 112 -7.32 5.14 -1.20
N ARG A 113 -6.61 6.13 -1.75
CA ARG A 113 -6.94 7.55 -1.65
C ARG A 113 -6.59 8.27 -2.95
N PRO A 114 -7.38 9.28 -3.39
CA PRO A 114 -7.15 9.99 -4.65
C PRO A 114 -5.72 10.54 -4.80
N GLU A 115 -5.16 11.12 -3.73
CA GLU A 115 -3.81 11.70 -3.75
C GLU A 115 -2.69 10.66 -3.76
N ARG A 116 -2.98 9.39 -3.47
CA ARG A 116 -2.03 8.27 -3.49
C ARG A 116 -2.07 7.49 -4.80
N VAL A 117 -3.26 7.23 -5.36
CA VAL A 117 -3.40 6.39 -6.57
C VAL A 117 -2.78 7.00 -7.82
N VAL A 118 -2.46 8.28 -7.79
CA VAL A 118 -1.72 8.98 -8.86
C VAL A 118 -0.20 8.96 -8.67
N LYS A 119 0.30 8.35 -7.58
CA LYS A 119 1.72 8.32 -7.22
C LYS A 119 2.27 6.91 -7.04
N TYR A 120 1.43 5.94 -6.79
CA TYR A 120 1.79 4.56 -6.49
C TYR A 120 0.96 3.60 -7.34
N ALA A 121 1.56 2.52 -7.80
CA ALA A 121 0.83 1.43 -8.42
C ALA A 121 0.31 0.48 -7.34
N TYR A 122 -1.00 0.26 -7.31
CA TYR A 122 -1.70 -0.54 -6.31
C TYR A 122 -1.90 -1.97 -6.79
N THR A 123 -1.64 -2.95 -5.93
CA THR A 123 -2.07 -4.34 -6.15
C THR A 123 -3.60 -4.46 -6.08
N VAL A 124 -4.13 -5.63 -6.41
CA VAL A 124 -5.50 -5.96 -5.97
C VAL A 124 -5.59 -5.88 -4.44
N PRO A 125 -6.79 -5.60 -3.89
CA PRO A 125 -6.96 -5.48 -2.45
C PRO A 125 -6.60 -6.76 -1.71
N ILE A 126 -6.11 -6.59 -0.48
CA ILE A 126 -5.90 -7.69 0.48
C ILE A 126 -6.95 -7.68 1.60
N ALA A 127 -7.59 -6.53 1.83
CA ALA A 127 -8.59 -6.37 2.88
C ALA A 127 -9.57 -5.23 2.59
N GLU A 128 -10.69 -5.22 3.30
CA GLU A 128 -11.57 -4.07 3.40
C GLU A 128 -10.87 -2.92 4.14
N GLY A 129 -11.09 -1.69 3.69
CA GLY A 129 -10.45 -0.48 4.20
C GLY A 129 -11.43 0.62 4.60
N THR A 130 -12.73 0.30 4.78
CA THR A 130 -13.73 1.26 5.26
C THR A 130 -13.29 1.84 6.59
N VAL A 131 -13.22 3.17 6.67
CA VAL A 131 -12.81 3.85 7.90
C VAL A 131 -13.99 3.96 8.85
N TRP A 132 -13.77 3.52 10.07
CA TRP A 132 -14.73 3.49 11.17
C TRP A 132 -14.22 4.27 12.38
N THR A 133 -15.11 4.43 13.33
CA THR A 133 -14.85 5.03 14.63
C THR A 133 -15.08 4.02 15.74
N MET A 134 -14.25 4.09 16.78
CA MET A 134 -14.31 3.27 17.99
C MET A 134 -14.28 4.18 19.21
N LYS A 135 -15.15 3.94 20.17
CA LYS A 135 -15.22 4.66 21.46
C LYS A 135 -15.02 3.72 22.64
N ARG A 136 -14.96 4.26 23.85
CA ARG A 136 -15.05 3.44 25.06
C ARG A 136 -16.45 2.83 25.16
N ALA A 137 -16.52 1.58 25.61
CA ALA A 137 -17.79 0.90 25.85
C ALA A 137 -18.60 1.66 26.90
N GLY A 138 -19.90 1.84 26.64
CA GLY A 138 -20.82 2.55 27.55
C GLY A 138 -20.62 4.07 27.65
N ASP A 139 -19.92 4.68 26.73
CA ASP A 139 -19.81 6.15 26.66
C ASP A 139 -21.02 6.74 25.92
N ASP A 140 -22.08 7.02 26.66
CA ASP A 140 -23.35 7.53 26.14
C ASP A 140 -23.29 8.98 25.61
N ARG A 141 -22.15 9.66 25.72
CA ARG A 141 -21.93 11.00 25.16
C ARG A 141 -21.73 11.01 23.67
N ILE A 142 -21.54 9.83 23.05
CA ILE A 142 -21.22 9.66 21.64
C ILE A 142 -22.05 8.48 21.11
N ASN A 143 -23.09 8.78 20.34
CA ASN A 143 -24.02 7.78 19.80
C ASN A 143 -24.00 7.75 18.27
N SER A 144 -23.37 8.75 17.63
CA SER A 144 -23.18 8.86 16.19
C SER A 144 -21.88 9.61 15.86
N ILE A 145 -21.46 9.59 14.60
CA ILE A 145 -20.28 10.37 14.17
C ILE A 145 -20.52 11.88 14.23
N ASP A 146 -21.76 12.37 14.26
CA ASP A 146 -22.06 13.79 14.43
C ASP A 146 -21.77 14.27 15.88
N ASP A 147 -21.82 13.37 16.87
CA ASP A 147 -21.45 13.66 18.25
C ASP A 147 -19.94 13.87 18.46
N LEU A 148 -19.15 13.73 17.43
CA LEU A 148 -17.71 14.04 17.46
C LEU A 148 -17.42 15.54 17.59
N VAL A 149 -18.42 16.38 17.40
CA VAL A 149 -18.33 17.84 17.68
C VAL A 149 -17.93 18.06 19.15
N GLY A 150 -16.87 18.83 19.35
CA GLY A 150 -16.31 19.12 20.68
C GLY A 150 -15.60 17.94 21.36
N LYS A 151 -15.41 16.79 20.70
CA LYS A 151 -14.68 15.64 21.23
C LYS A 151 -13.19 15.68 20.81
N VAL A 152 -12.38 14.91 21.51
CA VAL A 152 -10.99 14.66 21.15
C VAL A 152 -10.93 13.39 20.33
N VAL A 153 -10.59 13.54 19.05
CA VAL A 153 -10.47 12.43 18.09
C VAL A 153 -8.99 12.03 17.97
N GLY A 154 -8.69 10.74 17.98
CA GLY A 154 -7.34 10.21 17.84
C GLY A 154 -7.20 9.31 16.60
N THR A 155 -6.04 9.37 15.95
CA THR A 155 -5.68 8.50 14.83
C THR A 155 -4.18 8.51 14.59
N GLN A 156 -3.68 7.71 13.66
CA GLN A 156 -2.27 7.69 13.30
C GLN A 156 -1.91 8.84 12.33
N LEU A 157 -0.76 9.46 12.57
CA LEU A 157 -0.17 10.52 11.73
C LEU A 157 0.08 10.00 10.30
N ALA A 158 -0.22 10.82 9.29
CA ALA A 158 -0.08 10.55 7.86
C ALA A 158 -0.89 9.35 7.32
N SER A 159 -1.81 8.80 8.14
CA SER A 159 -2.68 7.68 7.75
C SER A 159 -3.91 8.11 6.95
N GLY A 160 -4.65 7.13 6.43
CA GLY A 160 -5.99 7.35 5.88
C GLY A 160 -6.96 7.85 6.97
N GLY A 161 -6.80 7.42 8.23
CA GLY A 161 -7.57 7.88 9.36
C GLY A 161 -7.45 9.38 9.61
N GLU A 162 -6.22 9.93 9.56
CA GLU A 162 -6.00 11.38 9.69
C GLU A 162 -6.70 12.17 8.58
N ALA A 163 -6.51 11.75 7.33
CA ALA A 163 -7.10 12.45 6.21
C ALA A 163 -8.63 12.43 6.27
N ASN A 164 -9.24 11.26 6.53
CA ASN A 164 -10.70 11.14 6.65
C ASN A 164 -11.25 11.91 7.87
N SER A 165 -10.51 11.95 8.99
CA SER A 165 -10.89 12.76 10.16
C SER A 165 -10.95 14.24 9.84
N LYS A 166 -9.96 14.76 9.10
CA LYS A 166 -9.93 16.16 8.65
C LYS A 166 -11.06 16.48 7.67
N GLU A 167 -11.31 15.59 6.70
CA GLU A 167 -12.42 15.73 5.75
C GLU A 167 -13.78 15.71 6.44
N PHE A 168 -13.95 14.82 7.43
CA PHE A 168 -15.20 14.75 8.18
C PHE A 168 -15.41 15.98 9.06
N GLU A 169 -14.37 16.46 9.73
CA GLU A 169 -14.44 17.71 10.52
C GLU A 169 -14.82 18.90 9.62
N ALA A 170 -14.28 19.00 8.40
CA ALA A 170 -14.68 20.04 7.46
C ALA A 170 -16.17 19.95 7.12
N LYS A 171 -16.69 18.75 6.84
CA LYS A 171 -18.13 18.54 6.60
C LYS A 171 -19.01 18.90 7.79
N LEU A 172 -18.60 18.64 9.04
CA LEU A 172 -19.31 19.09 10.23
C LEU A 172 -19.38 20.60 10.30
N LYS A 173 -18.28 21.29 10.02
CA LYS A 173 -18.21 22.77 9.99
C LYS A 173 -19.08 23.37 8.88
N GLU A 174 -19.06 22.79 7.68
CA GLU A 174 -19.92 23.19 6.55
C GLU A 174 -21.42 23.06 6.87
N ARG A 175 -21.80 22.05 7.67
CA ARG A 175 -23.16 21.84 8.17
C ARG A 175 -23.52 22.77 9.36
N GLY A 176 -22.60 23.62 9.81
CA GLY A 176 -22.81 24.56 10.93
C GLY A 176 -22.80 23.90 12.31
N LEU A 177 -22.37 22.64 12.43
CA LEU A 177 -22.37 21.90 13.68
C LEU A 177 -21.13 22.19 14.57
N GLY A 178 -20.05 22.74 13.98
CA GLY A 178 -18.78 22.96 14.65
C GLY A 178 -17.74 21.90 14.29
N GLY A 179 -16.61 21.89 15.02
CA GLY A 179 -15.51 20.94 14.79
C GLY A 179 -15.17 20.12 16.02
N TYR A 180 -14.14 19.32 15.91
CA TYR A 180 -13.55 18.59 17.04
C TYR A 180 -13.01 19.56 18.10
N LYS A 181 -12.90 19.12 19.34
CA LYS A 181 -12.11 19.82 20.35
C LYS A 181 -10.61 19.75 20.00
N ALA A 182 -10.16 18.59 19.51
CA ALA A 182 -8.81 18.36 19.01
C ALA A 182 -8.75 17.10 18.16
N LEU A 183 -7.83 17.08 17.17
CA LEU A 183 -7.38 15.88 16.49
C LEU A 183 -5.96 15.55 16.98
N LYS A 184 -5.84 14.47 17.78
CA LYS A 184 -4.55 13.99 18.28
C LYS A 184 -3.98 12.93 17.33
N LEU A 185 -2.72 13.12 16.95
CA LEU A 185 -2.01 12.25 16.01
C LEU A 185 -0.93 11.45 16.75
N TYR A 186 -0.93 10.15 16.54
CA TYR A 186 -0.02 9.19 17.16
C TYR A 186 0.93 8.62 16.13
N THR A 187 2.11 8.16 16.55
CA THR A 187 3.08 7.53 15.65
C THR A 187 2.56 6.18 15.16
N ALA A 188 1.93 5.41 16.05
CA ALA A 188 1.32 4.12 15.73
C ALA A 188 -0.07 3.99 16.38
N TYR A 189 -0.93 3.15 15.81
CA TYR A 189 -2.30 2.97 16.30
C TYR A 189 -2.40 2.40 17.73
N PRO A 190 -1.56 1.46 18.22
CA PRO A 190 -1.64 0.99 19.60
C PRO A 190 -1.56 2.09 20.66
N GLU A 191 -0.83 3.18 20.38
CA GLU A 191 -0.79 4.36 21.25
C GLU A 191 -2.16 5.04 21.36
N SER A 192 -2.90 5.14 20.25
CA SER A 192 -4.24 5.72 20.24
C SER A 192 -5.26 4.86 20.99
N TYR A 193 -5.14 3.54 20.96
CA TYR A 193 -6.01 2.64 21.74
C TYR A 193 -5.80 2.81 23.23
N LEU A 194 -4.54 2.92 23.65
CA LEU A 194 -4.19 3.18 25.05
C LEU A 194 -4.73 4.54 25.50
N ALA A 195 -4.56 5.57 24.67
CA ALA A 195 -5.09 6.91 24.96
C ALA A 195 -6.61 6.93 25.05
N LEU A 196 -7.33 6.12 24.23
CA LEU A 196 -8.77 5.96 24.32
C LEU A 196 -9.17 5.25 25.64
N ALA A 197 -8.50 4.16 25.99
CA ALA A 197 -8.76 3.44 27.24
C ALA A 197 -8.55 4.33 28.48
N ASN A 198 -7.51 5.16 28.47
CA ASN A 198 -7.18 6.09 29.56
C ASN A 198 -8.07 7.36 29.60
N GLY A 199 -8.94 7.56 28.62
CA GLY A 199 -9.80 8.76 28.55
C GLY A 199 -9.10 10.04 28.07
N GLU A 200 -7.91 9.94 27.51
CA GLU A 200 -7.16 11.08 26.95
C GLU A 200 -7.73 11.54 25.61
N ILE A 201 -8.41 10.63 24.89
CA ILE A 201 -9.22 10.90 23.71
C ILE A 201 -10.59 10.26 23.88
N ASP A 202 -11.55 10.70 23.09
CA ASP A 202 -12.92 10.22 23.14
C ASP A 202 -13.21 9.14 22.08
N VAL A 203 -12.53 9.21 20.92
CA VAL A 203 -12.76 8.31 19.78
C VAL A 203 -11.44 8.03 19.07
N VAL A 204 -11.27 6.79 18.59
CA VAL A 204 -10.23 6.40 17.62
C VAL A 204 -10.86 6.25 16.24
N VAL A 205 -10.15 6.74 15.20
CA VAL A 205 -10.52 6.59 13.80
C VAL A 205 -9.51 5.68 13.11
N GLN A 206 -9.98 4.54 12.58
CA GLN A 206 -9.16 3.56 11.84
C GLN A 206 -10.05 2.68 10.95
N THR A 207 -9.45 1.75 10.18
CA THR A 207 -10.18 0.81 9.34
C THR A 207 -10.93 -0.24 10.16
N LEU A 208 -12.12 -0.61 9.69
CA LEU A 208 -13.01 -1.55 10.37
C LEU A 208 -12.35 -2.88 10.78
N PRO A 209 -11.57 -3.57 9.91
CA PRO A 209 -10.99 -4.87 10.29
C PRO A 209 -10.09 -4.79 11.52
N ASN A 210 -9.30 -3.72 11.64
CA ASN A 210 -8.45 -3.50 12.82
C ASN A 210 -9.29 -3.25 14.07
N LEU A 211 -10.25 -2.30 13.99
CA LEU A 211 -11.10 -1.95 15.14
C LEU A 211 -11.95 -3.14 15.61
N ALA A 212 -12.47 -3.95 14.68
CA ALA A 212 -13.27 -5.13 15.01
C ALA A 212 -12.46 -6.15 15.82
N VAL A 213 -11.17 -6.35 15.47
CA VAL A 213 -10.28 -7.23 16.25
C VAL A 213 -9.96 -6.63 17.61
N VAL A 214 -9.67 -5.32 17.69
CA VAL A 214 -9.38 -4.65 18.96
C VAL A 214 -10.58 -4.75 19.91
N VAL A 215 -11.82 -4.51 19.42
CA VAL A 215 -13.03 -4.64 20.24
C VAL A 215 -13.23 -6.09 20.71
N LYS A 216 -12.99 -7.07 19.84
CA LYS A 216 -13.09 -8.50 20.17
C LYS A 216 -12.07 -8.93 21.23
N GLU A 217 -10.83 -8.41 21.15
CA GLU A 217 -9.74 -8.74 22.10
C GLU A 217 -9.88 -8.03 23.46
N HIS A 218 -10.64 -6.91 23.49
CA HIS A 218 -10.85 -6.11 24.70
C HIS A 218 -12.35 -5.96 25.05
N PRO A 219 -13.05 -7.07 25.36
CA PRO A 219 -14.48 -7.04 25.61
C PRO A 219 -14.83 -6.12 26.80
N GLY A 220 -15.82 -5.26 26.62
CA GLY A 220 -16.25 -4.31 27.65
C GLY A 220 -15.37 -3.07 27.81
N VAL A 221 -14.26 -2.94 27.03
CA VAL A 221 -13.41 -1.75 27.05
C VAL A 221 -13.76 -0.81 25.90
N PHE A 222 -13.98 -1.35 24.72
CA PHE A 222 -14.27 -0.59 23.50
C PHE A 222 -15.53 -1.09 22.81
N GLU A 223 -16.12 -0.21 22.02
CA GLU A 223 -17.20 -0.57 21.08
C GLU A 223 -17.08 0.22 19.79
N LEU A 224 -17.48 -0.40 18.68
CA LEU A 224 -17.59 0.27 17.39
C LEU A 224 -18.74 1.27 17.45
N LEU A 225 -18.54 2.44 16.83
CA LEU A 225 -19.59 3.46 16.78
C LEU A 225 -20.26 3.45 15.40
N ASP A 226 -19.55 3.96 14.35
CA ASP A 226 -20.14 4.12 13.02
C ASP A 226 -19.05 4.28 11.95
N ALA A 227 -19.44 4.06 10.69
CA ALA A 227 -18.58 4.27 9.53
C ALA A 227 -18.41 5.76 9.23
N MET A 228 -17.16 6.19 9.07
CA MET A 228 -16.82 7.56 8.65
C MET A 228 -16.78 7.69 7.12
N THR A 229 -16.53 6.60 6.40
CA THR A 229 -16.45 6.57 4.94
C THR A 229 -17.36 5.50 4.35
N GLY A 230 -17.63 5.61 3.04
CA GLY A 230 -18.16 4.49 2.25
C GLY A 230 -17.16 3.33 2.16
N LYS A 231 -17.59 2.23 1.52
CA LYS A 231 -16.78 1.03 1.31
C LYS A 231 -15.48 1.37 0.58
N SER A 232 -14.38 0.90 1.10
CA SER A 232 -13.04 1.13 0.60
C SER A 232 -12.19 -0.10 0.86
N TYR A 233 -10.96 -0.13 0.30
CA TYR A 233 -10.08 -1.28 0.39
C TYR A 233 -8.65 -0.88 0.74
N MET A 234 -7.87 -1.87 1.18
CA MET A 234 -6.45 -1.75 1.46
C MET A 234 -5.67 -2.70 0.54
N CYS A 235 -4.59 -2.18 -0.02
CA CYS A 235 -3.72 -2.89 -0.97
C CYS A 235 -2.26 -2.78 -0.53
N TRP A 236 -1.38 -3.51 -1.20
CA TRP A 236 0.04 -3.19 -1.23
C TRP A 236 0.33 -2.23 -2.38
N VAL A 237 1.53 -1.62 -2.38
CA VAL A 237 1.91 -0.68 -3.43
C VAL A 237 3.35 -0.88 -3.88
N THR A 238 3.58 -0.58 -5.16
CA THR A 238 4.90 -0.47 -5.78
C THR A 238 5.14 0.96 -6.26
N ARG A 239 6.32 1.26 -6.79
CA ARG A 239 6.55 2.47 -7.56
C ARG A 239 5.66 2.47 -8.82
N PRO A 240 5.35 3.65 -9.39
CA PRO A 240 4.52 3.76 -10.60
C PRO A 240 5.05 2.95 -11.81
N GLU A 241 6.37 2.91 -11.96
CA GLU A 241 7.06 2.22 -13.05
C GLU A 241 7.15 0.70 -12.87
N ASP A 242 6.99 0.18 -11.64
CA ASP A 242 7.12 -1.24 -11.31
C ASP A 242 5.82 -2.02 -11.54
N THR A 243 5.20 -1.83 -12.70
CA THR A 243 3.89 -2.43 -13.02
C THR A 243 3.95 -3.95 -13.13
N ASP A 244 5.05 -4.51 -13.63
CA ASP A 244 5.27 -5.96 -13.71
C ASP A 244 5.37 -6.60 -12.32
N LEU A 245 6.04 -5.95 -11.36
CA LEU A 245 6.07 -6.40 -9.97
C LEU A 245 4.68 -6.30 -9.34
N ARG A 246 3.97 -5.16 -9.52
CA ARG A 246 2.59 -4.98 -9.06
C ARG A 246 1.67 -6.09 -9.59
N ASP A 247 1.77 -6.40 -10.89
CA ASP A 247 0.93 -7.40 -11.54
C ASP A 247 1.26 -8.81 -11.06
N TYR A 248 2.55 -9.12 -10.84
CA TYR A 248 2.96 -10.37 -10.22
C TYR A 248 2.38 -10.51 -8.81
N LEU A 249 2.54 -9.51 -7.93
CA LEU A 249 1.98 -9.52 -6.58
C LEU A 249 0.44 -9.69 -6.62
N SER A 250 -0.23 -8.96 -7.51
CA SER A 250 -1.68 -9.05 -7.70
C SER A 250 -2.11 -10.45 -8.14
N SER A 251 -1.38 -11.08 -9.07
CA SER A 251 -1.70 -12.43 -9.55
C SER A 251 -1.62 -13.46 -8.43
N LYS A 252 -0.68 -13.32 -7.49
CA LYS A 252 -0.55 -14.21 -6.34
C LYS A 252 -1.64 -14.00 -5.29
N ILE A 253 -2.05 -12.74 -5.06
CA ILE A 253 -3.18 -12.44 -4.17
C ILE A 253 -4.49 -13.02 -4.76
N ILE A 254 -4.69 -12.89 -6.08
CA ILE A 254 -5.82 -13.51 -6.79
C ILE A 254 -5.78 -15.04 -6.67
N GLU A 255 -4.62 -15.67 -6.88
CA GLU A 255 -4.42 -17.10 -6.70
C GLU A 255 -4.80 -17.55 -5.28
N MET A 256 -4.35 -16.82 -4.25
CA MET A 256 -4.70 -17.11 -2.84
C MET A 256 -6.20 -16.95 -2.57
N ARG A 257 -6.87 -16.00 -3.22
CA ARG A 257 -8.32 -15.85 -3.14
C ARG A 257 -9.03 -17.03 -3.77
N ASP A 258 -8.65 -17.39 -5.00
CA ASP A 258 -9.33 -18.39 -5.81
C ASP A 258 -9.14 -19.81 -5.28
N ASN A 259 -8.01 -20.10 -4.64
CA ASN A 259 -7.74 -21.37 -3.97
C ASN A 259 -8.21 -21.42 -2.50
N GLY A 260 -8.82 -20.32 -1.99
CA GLY A 260 -9.36 -20.23 -0.63
C GLY A 260 -8.34 -19.89 0.46
N LYS A 261 -7.05 -19.80 0.14
CA LYS A 261 -5.99 -19.49 1.13
C LYS A 261 -6.19 -18.13 1.79
N LEU A 262 -6.64 -17.14 1.03
CA LEU A 262 -6.89 -15.81 1.59
C LEU A 262 -8.00 -15.83 2.64
N HIS A 263 -9.08 -16.62 2.42
CA HIS A 263 -10.15 -16.80 3.40
C HIS A 263 -9.68 -17.54 4.64
N GLU A 264 -8.83 -18.58 4.48
CA GLU A 264 -8.21 -19.27 5.62
C GLU A 264 -7.42 -18.30 6.51
N LEU A 265 -6.65 -17.39 5.91
CA LEU A 265 -5.89 -16.38 6.63
C LEU A 265 -6.79 -15.33 7.28
N GLN A 266 -7.89 -14.95 6.64
CA GLN A 266 -8.89 -14.06 7.23
C GLN A 266 -9.55 -14.69 8.45
N ASP A 267 -9.97 -15.94 8.37
CA ASP A 267 -10.53 -16.68 9.51
C ASP A 267 -9.53 -16.77 10.66
N LYS A 268 -8.24 -17.02 10.36
CA LYS A 268 -7.15 -17.10 11.34
C LYS A 268 -6.93 -15.80 12.10
N TRP A 269 -6.87 -14.67 11.40
CA TRP A 269 -6.41 -13.40 11.97
C TRP A 269 -7.53 -12.48 12.42
N PHE A 270 -8.66 -12.50 11.74
CA PHE A 270 -9.81 -11.64 12.05
C PHE A 270 -10.96 -12.42 12.70
N GLY A 271 -11.12 -13.69 12.33
CA GLY A 271 -12.27 -14.50 12.71
C GLY A 271 -13.54 -14.17 11.91
N PHE A 272 -13.38 -13.46 10.78
CA PHE A 272 -14.42 -13.20 9.79
C PHE A 272 -13.78 -13.03 8.41
N ARG A 273 -14.60 -13.22 7.37
CA ARG A 273 -14.18 -13.09 5.97
C ARG A 273 -14.59 -11.75 5.39
N MET A 274 -13.75 -11.23 4.52
CA MET A 274 -13.95 -9.99 3.78
C MET A 274 -14.08 -10.29 2.30
N GLU A 275 -15.10 -9.73 1.64
CA GLU A 275 -15.22 -9.79 0.19
C GLU A 275 -14.27 -8.78 -0.45
N ILE A 276 -13.37 -9.28 -1.28
CA ILE A 276 -12.31 -8.51 -1.93
C ILE A 276 -12.52 -8.59 -3.44
N PRO A 277 -12.77 -7.45 -4.12
CA PRO A 277 -12.93 -7.41 -5.57
C PRO A 277 -11.57 -7.54 -6.28
N ASP A 278 -11.59 -8.04 -7.51
CA ASP A 278 -10.44 -8.06 -8.40
C ASP A 278 -10.38 -6.86 -9.36
N SER A 279 -11.47 -6.10 -9.44
CA SER A 279 -11.57 -4.93 -10.32
C SER A 279 -12.54 -3.89 -9.77
N GLY A 280 -12.50 -2.67 -10.32
CA GLY A 280 -13.43 -1.59 -9.95
C GLY A 280 -13.22 -0.99 -8.56
N PHE A 281 -12.12 -1.29 -7.88
CA PHE A 281 -11.81 -0.81 -6.54
C PHE A 281 -10.98 0.48 -6.52
N LEU A 282 -10.32 0.80 -7.62
CA LEU A 282 -9.56 2.04 -7.77
C LEU A 282 -10.43 3.16 -8.37
N PRO A 283 -10.26 4.41 -7.90
CA PRO A 283 -10.92 5.55 -8.51
C PRO A 283 -10.37 5.84 -9.91
N ALA A 284 -11.13 6.61 -10.70
CA ALA A 284 -10.68 7.07 -12.01
C ALA A 284 -9.35 7.84 -11.90
N GLY A 285 -8.44 7.62 -12.86
CA GLY A 285 -7.12 8.25 -12.89
C GLY A 285 -6.06 7.55 -12.02
N ALA A 286 -6.34 6.38 -11.46
CA ALA A 286 -5.32 5.54 -10.82
C ALA A 286 -4.30 5.01 -11.85
N LEU A 287 -3.05 4.80 -11.38
CA LEU A 287 -1.94 4.23 -12.16
C LEU A 287 -2.09 2.72 -12.32
#